data_0aca1bb678085933b334042b4e5baba7
#
_entry.id   0aca1bb678085933b334042b4e5baba7
#
_cell.length_a   1.000
_cell.length_b   1.000
_cell.length_c   1.000
_cell.angle_alpha   90.00
_cell.angle_beta   90.00
_cell.angle_gamma   90.00
#
_symmetry.space_group_name_H-M   'P 1'
#
loop_
_entity.id
_entity.type
_entity.pdbx_description
1 polymer ?
#
loop_
_entity_poly.entity_id
_entity_poly.type
_entity_poly.pdbx_seq_one_letter_code
_entity_poly.pdbx_strand_id
1 'polypeptide(L)'
;MAVLRPVILRGVSRSVGTLRGEKTPVLAGHKLLYRCNLECLMCPFWRREDEPLLTVPEEVRMMNSLERAGVSFLGFEGGEPLLRPDLPQILEEAHARFHTSVVTNGWLLSQRYREIRKHLEFIFVSLDGIGETHDRLRGIPRSFERAVDGIRAVAGDVPLAISHTVTKDNLGHAERLIALAEELGVRITVQVAYDYSTADSLSPGSAALHPHLTKLLALKQAGAPILESVEYFRSILSSWYGGDPWKWRPWMTIHIDPSGRFVMPCYVLQEYNGKVPVWDVDVRALWNSFDWDRYTSCNKCALACYLEPSLFSWANPTMVRERVLEAAVDYVRHRRRARARDSLPMLPGGSSAKPSRPTTMAPAKSADRP
;
A
#
# COMPACT_ATOMS: atom_id res chain seq x y z
N MET A 1 12.44 18.34 -7.00
CA MET A 1 12.78 18.24 -8.45
C MET A 1 13.66 17.03 -8.78
N ALA A 2 14.46 16.51 -7.84
CA ALA A 2 15.35 15.37 -8.12
C ALA A 2 14.61 14.07 -8.51
N VAL A 3 13.50 13.73 -7.84
CA VAL A 3 12.76 12.46 -8.07
C VAL A 3 11.79 12.52 -9.26
N LEU A 4 11.21 13.67 -9.53
CA LEU A 4 10.20 13.81 -10.60
C LEU A 4 10.79 13.56 -12.00
N ARG A 5 12.02 13.99 -12.24
CA ARG A 5 12.71 13.84 -13.52
C ARG A 5 12.99 12.37 -13.89
N PRO A 6 13.54 11.53 -13.01
CA PRO A 6 13.71 10.10 -13.26
C PRO A 6 12.38 9.38 -13.47
N VAL A 7 11.33 9.70 -12.74
CA VAL A 7 9.99 9.10 -12.89
C VAL A 7 9.38 9.43 -14.25
N ILE A 8 9.48 10.69 -14.70
CA ILE A 8 9.00 11.11 -16.03
C ILE A 8 9.78 10.40 -17.14
N LEU A 9 11.12 10.36 -17.06
CA LEU A 9 11.96 9.71 -18.07
C LEU A 9 11.64 8.20 -18.16
N ARG A 10 11.44 7.54 -17.03
CA ARG A 10 11.00 6.13 -16.99
C ARG A 10 9.60 5.95 -17.60
N GLY A 11 8.69 6.89 -17.36
CA GLY A 11 7.37 6.91 -17.98
C GLY A 11 7.44 6.97 -19.51
N VAL A 12 8.29 7.83 -20.08
CA VAL A 12 8.50 7.93 -21.51
C VAL A 12 9.14 6.65 -22.06
N SER A 13 10.21 6.16 -21.45
CA SER A 13 10.89 4.90 -21.86
C SER A 13 9.92 3.72 -21.86
N ARG A 14 9.04 3.64 -20.84
CA ARG A 14 8.01 2.61 -20.75
C ARG A 14 7.00 2.70 -21.89
N SER A 15 6.54 3.92 -22.23
CA SER A 15 5.59 4.10 -23.33
C SER A 15 6.17 3.58 -24.64
N VAL A 16 7.45 3.82 -24.90
CA VAL A 16 8.17 3.26 -26.06
C VAL A 16 8.30 1.73 -25.96
N GLY A 17 8.66 1.20 -24.81
CA GLY A 17 8.76 -0.26 -24.58
C GLY A 17 7.40 -0.95 -24.78
N THR A 18 6.31 -0.37 -24.26
CA THR A 18 4.95 -0.90 -24.45
C THR A 18 4.55 -0.97 -25.92
N LEU A 19 4.93 0.03 -26.74
CA LEU A 19 4.70 -0.01 -28.20
C LEU A 19 5.48 -1.14 -28.89
N ARG A 20 6.56 -1.63 -28.28
CA ARG A 20 7.35 -2.79 -28.74
C ARG A 20 6.88 -4.12 -28.14
N GLY A 21 5.81 -4.12 -27.36
CA GLY A 21 5.31 -5.31 -26.68
C GLY A 21 6.08 -5.70 -25.41
N GLU A 22 6.99 -4.86 -24.92
CA GLU A 22 7.75 -5.14 -23.69
C GLU A 22 6.82 -5.09 -22.46
N LYS A 23 6.94 -6.08 -21.60
CA LYS A 23 6.25 -6.17 -20.31
C LYS A 23 7.13 -5.50 -19.24
N THR A 24 6.78 -4.26 -18.86
CA THR A 24 7.59 -3.45 -17.93
C THR A 24 6.81 -3.19 -16.64
N PRO A 25 7.35 -3.50 -15.44
CA PRO A 25 6.72 -3.19 -14.17
C PRO A 25 6.72 -1.69 -13.89
N VAL A 26 5.70 -1.23 -13.18
CA VAL A 26 5.50 0.18 -12.79
C VAL A 26 5.68 0.37 -11.30
N LEU A 27 5.09 -0.55 -10.53
CA LEU A 27 5.00 -0.52 -9.08
C LEU A 27 5.68 -1.75 -8.49
N ALA A 28 6.42 -1.56 -7.43
CA ALA A 28 6.89 -2.64 -6.58
C ALA A 28 6.33 -2.51 -5.18
N GLY A 29 5.80 -3.61 -4.64
CA GLY A 29 5.45 -3.77 -3.23
C GLY A 29 6.51 -4.62 -2.53
N HIS A 30 7.19 -4.07 -1.52
CA HIS A 30 8.19 -4.78 -0.75
C HIS A 30 7.73 -4.97 0.70
N LYS A 31 7.61 -6.23 1.12
CA LYS A 31 7.37 -6.56 2.53
C LYS A 31 8.69 -6.53 3.28
N LEU A 32 8.87 -5.49 4.12
CA LEU A 32 10.10 -5.30 4.89
C LEU A 32 10.32 -6.37 5.98
N LEU A 33 9.23 -6.96 6.48
CA LEU A 33 9.22 -7.97 7.55
C LEU A 33 7.82 -8.59 7.61
N TYR A 34 7.70 -9.75 8.28
CA TYR A 34 6.39 -10.35 8.58
C TYR A 34 5.91 -10.03 9.99
N ARG A 35 6.82 -9.74 10.92
CA ARG A 35 6.46 -9.36 12.28
C ARG A 35 5.56 -8.12 12.30
N CYS A 36 4.50 -8.18 13.14
CA CYS A 36 3.56 -7.10 13.35
C CYS A 36 3.27 -6.94 14.85
N ASN A 37 2.83 -5.75 15.23
CA ASN A 37 2.30 -5.47 16.58
C ASN A 37 0.78 -5.57 16.65
N LEU A 38 0.11 -6.00 15.56
CA LEU A 38 -1.33 -6.32 15.51
C LEU A 38 -1.54 -7.76 15.00
N GLU A 39 -2.71 -8.34 15.33
CA GLU A 39 -3.09 -9.71 15.03
C GLU A 39 -4.36 -9.77 14.16
N CYS A 40 -4.37 -9.04 13.05
CA CYS A 40 -5.55 -8.87 12.19
C CYS A 40 -6.10 -10.22 11.71
N LEU A 41 -7.42 -10.40 11.83
CA LEU A 41 -8.10 -11.66 11.48
C LEU A 41 -7.92 -12.02 10.00
N MET A 42 -8.00 -11.04 9.08
CA MET A 42 -7.88 -11.24 7.64
C MET A 42 -6.45 -11.34 7.12
N CYS A 43 -5.43 -11.13 7.96
CA CYS A 43 -4.05 -11.01 7.49
C CYS A 43 -3.27 -12.30 7.72
N PRO A 44 -2.69 -12.91 6.68
CA PRO A 44 -1.87 -14.11 6.82
C PRO A 44 -0.42 -13.82 7.25
N PHE A 45 0.05 -12.56 7.14
CA PHE A 45 1.48 -12.26 7.18
C PHE A 45 2.04 -12.28 8.61
N TRP A 46 1.37 -11.72 9.59
CA TRP A 46 1.82 -11.76 10.98
C TRP A 46 1.88 -13.18 11.58
N ARG A 47 1.21 -14.15 10.92
CA ARG A 47 1.23 -15.57 11.29
C ARG A 47 2.43 -16.33 10.71
N ARG A 48 3.23 -15.67 9.85
CA ARG A 48 4.44 -16.27 9.28
C ARG A 48 5.61 -16.06 10.22
N GLU A 49 6.55 -17.02 10.19
CA GLU A 49 7.83 -16.84 10.84
C GLU A 49 8.58 -15.66 10.21
N ASP A 50 9.34 -14.92 11.04
CA ASP A 50 10.23 -13.88 10.55
C ASP A 50 11.37 -14.52 9.74
N GLU A 51 11.57 -14.03 8.54
CA GLU A 51 12.74 -14.36 7.73
C GLU A 51 13.92 -13.42 8.09
N PRO A 52 15.17 -13.81 7.76
CA PRO A 52 16.29 -12.89 7.86
C PRO A 52 16.02 -11.64 7.05
N LEU A 53 16.05 -10.48 7.71
CA LEU A 53 15.77 -9.20 7.07
C LEU A 53 16.98 -8.76 6.25
N LEU A 54 16.73 -8.08 5.13
CA LEU A 54 17.78 -7.45 4.36
C LEU A 54 18.45 -6.33 5.18
N THR A 55 19.76 -6.25 5.09
CA THR A 55 20.53 -5.09 5.54
C THR A 55 20.29 -3.90 4.61
N VAL A 56 20.55 -2.68 5.05
CA VAL A 56 20.42 -1.48 4.20
C VAL A 56 21.21 -1.60 2.88
N PRO A 57 22.46 -2.10 2.85
CA PRO A 57 23.15 -2.34 1.57
C PRO A 57 22.46 -3.36 0.65
N GLU A 58 21.80 -4.38 1.19
CA GLU A 58 21.04 -5.35 0.40
C GLU A 58 19.74 -4.74 -0.14
N GLU A 59 19.04 -3.93 0.67
CA GLU A 59 17.91 -3.12 0.22
C GLU A 59 18.30 -2.21 -0.97
N VAL A 60 19.46 -1.56 -0.90
CA VAL A 60 19.99 -0.75 -2.00
C VAL A 60 20.27 -1.58 -3.24
N ARG A 61 20.84 -2.78 -3.11
CA ARG A 61 21.05 -3.69 -4.26
C ARG A 61 19.72 -4.07 -4.92
N MET A 62 18.72 -4.42 -4.12
CA MET A 62 17.35 -4.69 -4.59
C MET A 62 16.79 -3.48 -5.33
N MET A 63 16.82 -2.30 -4.72
CA MET A 63 16.32 -1.05 -5.32
C MET A 63 17.00 -0.73 -6.66
N ASN A 64 18.30 -0.92 -6.77
CA ASN A 64 19.03 -0.73 -8.03
C ASN A 64 18.54 -1.68 -9.14
N SER A 65 18.17 -2.92 -8.78
CA SER A 65 17.61 -3.87 -9.76
C SER A 65 16.21 -3.48 -10.20
N LEU A 66 15.36 -3.03 -9.27
CA LEU A 66 14.03 -2.51 -9.58
C LEU A 66 14.09 -1.24 -10.45
N GLU A 67 15.03 -0.35 -10.17
CA GLU A 67 15.24 0.86 -10.96
C GLU A 67 15.62 0.53 -12.41
N ARG A 68 16.56 -0.40 -12.60
CA ARG A 68 16.95 -0.90 -13.94
C ARG A 68 15.79 -1.58 -14.66
N ALA A 69 14.89 -2.26 -13.94
CA ALA A 69 13.70 -2.88 -14.49
C ALA A 69 12.61 -1.88 -14.92
N GLY A 70 12.72 -0.60 -14.51
CA GLY A 70 11.78 0.46 -14.92
C GLY A 70 10.72 0.79 -13.88
N VAL A 71 10.82 0.24 -12.66
CA VAL A 71 9.92 0.58 -11.54
C VAL A 71 10.00 2.07 -11.22
N SER A 72 8.86 2.70 -11.00
CA SER A 72 8.73 4.12 -10.67
C SER A 72 8.17 4.37 -9.27
N PHE A 73 7.38 3.43 -8.76
CA PHE A 73 6.73 3.51 -7.46
C PHE A 73 7.19 2.34 -6.60
N LEU A 74 7.67 2.62 -5.38
CA LEU A 74 8.05 1.59 -4.42
C LEU A 74 7.24 1.79 -3.13
N GLY A 75 6.36 0.83 -2.85
CA GLY A 75 5.57 0.77 -1.64
C GLY A 75 6.22 -0.19 -0.62
N PHE A 76 6.45 0.31 0.59
CA PHE A 76 6.90 -0.49 1.71
C PHE A 76 5.72 -0.93 2.55
N GLU A 77 5.63 -2.23 2.77
CA GLU A 77 4.59 -2.89 3.54
C GLU A 77 5.19 -4.06 4.35
N GLY A 78 4.37 -4.95 4.86
CA GLY A 78 4.85 -6.15 5.53
C GLY A 78 3.91 -6.60 6.62
N GLY A 79 4.44 -6.93 7.80
CA GLY A 79 3.70 -6.90 9.04
C GLY A 79 3.47 -5.44 9.43
N GLU A 80 4.42 -4.82 10.16
CA GLU A 80 4.38 -3.38 10.43
C GLU A 80 5.74 -2.75 10.13
N PRO A 81 5.87 -1.96 9.04
CA PRO A 81 7.13 -1.35 8.66
C PRO A 81 7.76 -0.45 9.72
N LEU A 82 6.93 0.23 10.53
CA LEU A 82 7.42 1.11 11.58
C LEU A 82 8.08 0.39 12.77
N LEU A 83 8.04 -0.94 12.81
CA LEU A 83 8.84 -1.74 13.75
C LEU A 83 10.30 -1.84 13.34
N ARG A 84 10.64 -1.58 12.08
CA ARG A 84 12.01 -1.66 11.56
C ARG A 84 12.82 -0.44 12.00
N PRO A 85 13.91 -0.60 12.78
CA PRO A 85 14.67 0.54 13.30
C PRO A 85 15.41 1.30 12.21
N ASP A 86 15.86 0.62 11.15
CA ASP A 86 16.60 1.17 10.01
C ASP A 86 15.71 1.67 8.87
N LEU A 87 14.37 1.70 9.08
CA LEU A 87 13.43 2.23 8.09
C LEU A 87 13.77 3.64 7.57
N PRO A 88 14.25 4.59 8.40
CA PRO A 88 14.61 5.91 7.89
C PRO A 88 15.71 5.86 6.81
N GLN A 89 16.74 5.04 7.00
CA GLN A 89 17.83 4.87 6.03
C GLN A 89 17.34 4.19 4.73
N ILE A 90 16.47 3.19 4.86
CA ILE A 90 15.86 2.49 3.71
C ILE A 90 15.02 3.48 2.89
N LEU A 91 14.21 4.29 3.55
CA LEU A 91 13.38 5.29 2.88
C LEU A 91 14.19 6.40 2.21
N GLU A 92 15.30 6.84 2.81
CA GLU A 92 16.22 7.80 2.22
C GLU A 92 16.78 7.29 0.89
N GLU A 93 17.24 6.05 0.87
CA GLU A 93 17.76 5.40 -0.33
C GLU A 93 16.68 5.18 -1.40
N ALA A 94 15.49 4.80 -0.98
CA ALA A 94 14.35 4.63 -1.88
C ALA A 94 13.89 5.95 -2.49
N HIS A 95 13.77 7.01 -1.68
CA HIS A 95 13.33 8.34 -2.13
C HIS A 95 14.25 8.95 -3.21
N ALA A 96 15.52 8.60 -3.20
CA ALA A 96 16.46 9.03 -4.24
C ALA A 96 16.13 8.45 -5.62
N ARG A 97 15.38 7.32 -5.69
CA ARG A 97 15.15 6.52 -6.90
C ARG A 97 13.69 6.44 -7.33
N PHE A 98 12.75 6.41 -6.36
CA PHE A 98 11.35 6.10 -6.57
C PHE A 98 10.44 7.14 -5.94
N HIS A 99 9.18 7.13 -6.36
CA HIS A 99 8.09 7.67 -5.57
C HIS A 99 7.76 6.66 -4.46
N THR A 100 8.00 7.05 -3.20
CA THR A 100 7.93 6.14 -2.06
C THR A 100 6.62 6.23 -1.29
N SER A 101 6.11 5.10 -0.85
CA SER A 101 4.97 5.03 0.06
C SER A 101 5.19 3.99 1.16
N VAL A 102 4.48 4.16 2.27
CA VAL A 102 4.45 3.21 3.38
C VAL A 102 3.00 2.86 3.70
N VAL A 103 2.72 1.57 3.88
CA VAL A 103 1.46 1.06 4.44
C VAL A 103 1.71 0.71 5.91
N THR A 104 0.99 1.32 6.83
CA THR A 104 1.14 1.11 8.27
C THR A 104 -0.21 0.91 8.95
N ASN A 105 -0.21 0.21 10.07
CA ASN A 105 -1.39 0.14 10.94
C ASN A 105 -1.61 1.43 11.76
N GLY A 106 -0.71 2.40 11.68
CA GLY A 106 -0.82 3.71 12.32
C GLY A 106 -0.42 3.77 13.80
N TRP A 107 -0.29 2.62 14.48
CA TRP A 107 -0.02 2.56 15.93
C TRP A 107 1.22 3.33 16.35
N LEU A 108 2.31 3.22 15.59
CA LEU A 108 3.60 3.87 15.87
C LEU A 108 3.77 5.19 15.10
N LEU A 109 2.81 5.58 14.27
CA LEU A 109 3.00 6.66 13.30
C LEU A 109 3.30 8.01 13.98
N SER A 110 2.55 8.38 15.02
CA SER A 110 2.77 9.63 15.77
C SER A 110 4.17 9.70 16.40
N GLN A 111 4.76 8.56 16.76
CA GLN A 111 6.06 8.47 17.40
C GLN A 111 7.20 8.51 16.39
N ARG A 112 7.07 7.79 15.28
CA ARG A 112 8.13 7.55 14.29
C ARG A 112 8.12 8.49 13.09
N TYR A 113 7.03 9.22 12.87
CA TYR A 113 6.84 10.05 11.68
C TYR A 113 7.98 11.04 11.43
N ARG A 114 8.49 11.70 12.49
CA ARG A 114 9.56 12.69 12.36
C ARG A 114 10.84 12.14 11.74
N GLU A 115 11.10 10.85 11.92
CA GLU A 115 12.30 10.16 11.40
C GLU A 115 12.20 9.89 9.90
N ILE A 116 10.97 9.68 9.39
CA ILE A 116 10.70 9.18 8.02
C ILE A 116 10.10 10.23 7.07
N ARG A 117 9.55 11.32 7.59
CA ARG A 117 8.73 12.29 6.84
C ARG A 117 9.39 12.90 5.60
N LYS A 118 10.74 13.05 5.61
CA LYS A 118 11.48 13.68 4.50
C LYS A 118 11.60 12.79 3.26
N HIS A 119 11.37 11.51 3.42
CA HIS A 119 11.62 10.48 2.43
C HIS A 119 10.34 9.75 1.97
N LEU A 120 9.17 10.34 2.30
CA LEU A 120 7.86 9.80 1.94
C LEU A 120 7.07 10.77 1.07
N GLU A 121 6.48 10.25 0.02
CA GLU A 121 5.50 10.97 -0.80
C GLU A 121 4.07 10.58 -0.48
N PHE A 122 3.84 9.41 0.13
CA PHE A 122 2.50 8.96 0.47
C PHE A 122 2.50 8.01 1.66
N ILE A 123 1.44 8.08 2.49
CA ILE A 123 1.21 7.15 3.61
C ILE A 123 -0.20 6.55 3.48
N PHE A 124 -0.28 5.23 3.60
CA PHE A 124 -1.53 4.52 3.79
C PHE A 124 -1.65 4.08 5.25
N VAL A 125 -2.73 4.50 5.92
CA VAL A 125 -3.00 4.08 7.30
C VAL A 125 -4.23 3.18 7.32
N SER A 126 -4.05 1.98 7.81
CA SER A 126 -5.11 0.96 7.83
C SER A 126 -6.21 1.27 8.83
N LEU A 127 -7.47 1.42 8.37
CA LEU A 127 -8.67 1.55 9.20
C LEU A 127 -9.82 0.74 8.59
N ASP A 128 -10.27 -0.32 9.28
CA ASP A 128 -11.29 -1.24 8.75
C ASP A 128 -12.67 -1.10 9.40
N GLY A 129 -12.85 -0.07 10.19
CA GLY A 129 -14.12 0.23 10.87
C GLY A 129 -13.96 1.37 11.84
N ILE A 130 -15.04 1.72 12.52
CA ILE A 130 -15.06 2.72 13.58
C ILE A 130 -15.08 2.02 14.94
N GLY A 131 -14.17 2.43 15.84
CA GLY A 131 -14.11 1.95 17.22
C GLY A 131 -13.91 0.43 17.34
N GLU A 132 -14.76 -0.23 18.12
CA GLU A 132 -14.67 -1.67 18.43
C GLU A 132 -14.65 -2.59 17.21
N THR A 133 -15.32 -2.22 16.11
CA THR A 133 -15.28 -3.02 14.88
C THR A 133 -13.87 -3.07 14.31
N HIS A 134 -13.16 -1.95 14.30
CA HIS A 134 -11.77 -1.91 13.89
C HIS A 134 -10.90 -2.74 14.84
N ASP A 135 -11.03 -2.51 16.15
CA ASP A 135 -10.23 -3.20 17.17
C ASP A 135 -10.39 -4.72 17.08
N ARG A 136 -11.61 -5.21 16.90
CA ARG A 136 -11.89 -6.64 16.70
C ARG A 136 -11.23 -7.19 15.43
N LEU A 137 -11.38 -6.49 14.29
CA LEU A 137 -10.79 -6.94 13.02
C LEU A 137 -9.26 -6.90 13.05
N ARG A 138 -8.68 -5.97 13.78
CA ARG A 138 -7.22 -5.80 13.94
C ARG A 138 -6.63 -6.60 15.11
N GLY A 139 -7.47 -7.26 15.91
CA GLY A 139 -7.09 -8.19 16.96
C GLY A 139 -6.58 -7.56 18.26
N ILE A 140 -6.47 -6.23 18.34
CA ILE A 140 -5.91 -5.52 19.50
C ILE A 140 -6.82 -4.35 19.91
N PRO A 141 -7.24 -4.28 21.17
CA PRO A 141 -8.02 -3.16 21.71
C PRO A 141 -7.30 -1.82 21.54
N ARG A 142 -8.08 -0.76 21.29
CA ARG A 142 -7.61 0.62 21.09
C ARG A 142 -6.76 0.84 19.83
N SER A 143 -6.73 -0.12 18.91
CA SER A 143 -6.01 0.05 17.62
C SER A 143 -6.65 1.16 16.79
N PHE A 144 -7.98 1.34 16.85
CA PHE A 144 -8.67 2.45 16.20
C PHE A 144 -8.19 3.81 16.69
N GLU A 145 -8.20 4.03 18.01
CA GLU A 145 -7.76 5.31 18.61
C GLU A 145 -6.31 5.62 18.21
N ARG A 146 -5.42 4.63 18.30
CA ARG A 146 -4.01 4.78 17.95
C ARG A 146 -3.78 5.13 16.49
N ALA A 147 -4.51 4.48 15.59
CA ALA A 147 -4.42 4.77 14.17
C ALA A 147 -4.95 6.18 13.83
N VAL A 148 -6.08 6.59 14.42
CA VAL A 148 -6.63 7.95 14.24
C VAL A 148 -5.70 9.02 14.81
N ASP A 149 -5.11 8.79 15.98
CA ASP A 149 -4.10 9.69 16.56
C ASP A 149 -2.87 9.80 15.65
N GLY A 150 -2.43 8.67 15.06
CA GLY A 150 -1.38 8.65 14.06
C GLY A 150 -1.72 9.49 12.84
N ILE A 151 -2.93 9.35 12.29
CA ILE A 151 -3.41 10.16 11.16
C ILE A 151 -3.43 11.65 11.52
N ARG A 152 -4.03 12.02 12.66
CA ARG A 152 -4.10 13.41 13.11
C ARG A 152 -2.73 14.06 13.27
N ALA A 153 -1.74 13.30 13.73
CA ALA A 153 -0.38 13.78 13.93
C ALA A 153 0.33 14.16 12.63
N VAL A 154 -0.08 13.58 11.48
CA VAL A 154 0.61 13.74 10.19
C VAL A 154 -0.26 14.34 9.08
N ALA A 155 -1.57 14.42 9.31
CA ALA A 155 -2.51 14.97 8.32
C ALA A 155 -2.12 16.40 7.90
N GLY A 156 -2.08 16.64 6.59
CA GLY A 156 -1.68 17.91 5.99
C GLY A 156 -0.16 18.13 5.86
N ASP A 157 0.68 17.23 6.38
CA ASP A 157 2.14 17.28 6.24
C ASP A 157 2.62 16.44 5.04
N VAL A 158 2.02 15.28 4.86
CA VAL A 158 2.25 14.36 3.73
C VAL A 158 0.91 13.91 3.17
N PRO A 159 0.80 13.63 1.85
CA PRO A 159 -0.36 12.96 1.29
C PRO A 159 -0.63 11.65 2.01
N LEU A 160 -1.87 11.48 2.49
CA LEU A 160 -2.27 10.32 3.28
C LEU A 160 -3.64 9.80 2.84
N ALA A 161 -3.79 8.48 2.87
CA ALA A 161 -5.09 7.84 2.74
C ALA A 161 -5.33 6.82 3.86
N ILE A 162 -6.57 6.78 4.33
CA ILE A 162 -7.10 5.64 5.06
C ILE A 162 -7.13 4.45 4.11
N SER A 163 -6.55 3.31 4.51
CA SER A 163 -6.64 2.05 3.76
C SER A 163 -7.70 1.17 4.41
N HIS A 164 -8.85 1.03 3.75
CA HIS A 164 -10.00 0.28 4.23
C HIS A 164 -10.14 -1.04 3.49
N THR A 165 -10.08 -2.15 4.22
CA THR A 165 -10.36 -3.48 3.69
C THR A 165 -11.80 -3.87 4.01
N VAL A 166 -12.63 -3.96 2.96
CA VAL A 166 -14.03 -4.37 3.06
C VAL A 166 -14.10 -5.86 3.35
N THR A 167 -14.71 -6.22 4.47
CA THR A 167 -14.96 -7.59 4.91
C THR A 167 -16.46 -7.80 5.11
N LYS A 168 -16.91 -9.06 5.25
CA LYS A 168 -18.31 -9.37 5.59
C LYS A 168 -18.77 -8.71 6.90
N ASP A 169 -17.83 -8.38 7.80
CA ASP A 169 -18.09 -7.89 9.14
C ASP A 169 -18.08 -6.34 9.23
N ASN A 170 -17.71 -5.64 8.16
CA ASN A 170 -17.61 -4.18 8.16
C ASN A 170 -18.26 -3.47 6.97
N LEU A 171 -19.10 -4.17 6.18
CA LEU A 171 -19.77 -3.59 5.00
C LEU A 171 -20.43 -2.23 5.27
N GLY A 172 -21.04 -2.04 6.45
CA GLY A 172 -21.70 -0.79 6.84
C GLY A 172 -20.77 0.31 7.34
N HIS A 173 -19.46 0.12 7.35
CA HIS A 173 -18.50 1.11 7.89
C HIS A 173 -17.85 2.02 6.86
N ALA A 174 -17.93 1.70 5.56
CA ALA A 174 -17.23 2.46 4.53
C ALA A 174 -17.67 3.95 4.49
N GLU A 175 -18.97 4.24 4.56
CA GLU A 175 -19.46 5.61 4.56
C GLU A 175 -19.02 6.40 5.80
N ARG A 176 -18.98 5.74 6.95
CA ARG A 176 -18.49 6.36 8.18
C ARG A 176 -17.00 6.66 8.12
N LEU A 177 -16.21 5.80 7.46
CA LEU A 177 -14.79 6.02 7.23
C LEU A 177 -14.56 7.10 6.16
N ILE A 178 -15.42 7.21 5.15
CA ILE A 178 -15.38 8.32 4.18
C ILE A 178 -15.64 9.65 4.91
N ALA A 179 -16.67 9.73 5.76
CA ALA A 179 -16.94 10.93 6.55
C ALA A 179 -15.76 11.28 7.49
N LEU A 180 -15.13 10.28 8.11
CA LEU A 180 -13.93 10.49 8.91
C LEU A 180 -12.74 10.98 8.07
N ALA A 181 -12.57 10.48 6.85
CA ALA A 181 -11.54 10.94 5.93
C ALA A 181 -11.75 12.41 5.54
N GLU A 182 -13.00 12.82 5.30
CA GLU A 182 -13.38 14.22 5.04
C GLU A 182 -13.08 15.10 6.25
N GLU A 183 -13.49 14.69 7.46
CA GLU A 183 -13.20 15.40 8.72
C GLU A 183 -11.70 15.62 8.92
N LEU A 184 -10.90 14.58 8.68
CA LEU A 184 -9.44 14.62 8.83
C LEU A 184 -8.71 15.29 7.66
N GLY A 185 -9.42 15.62 6.57
CA GLY A 185 -8.83 16.21 5.36
C GLY A 185 -7.88 15.28 4.63
N VAL A 186 -8.13 13.96 4.69
CA VAL A 186 -7.33 12.91 4.05
C VAL A 186 -8.17 12.15 3.01
N ARG A 187 -7.54 11.28 2.24
CA ARG A 187 -8.24 10.40 1.30
C ARG A 187 -8.54 9.03 1.91
N ILE A 188 -9.29 8.22 1.19
CA ILE A 188 -9.55 6.82 1.53
C ILE A 188 -9.37 5.93 0.30
N THR A 189 -8.70 4.80 0.46
CA THR A 189 -8.63 3.71 -0.52
C THR A 189 -9.44 2.52 0.00
N VAL A 190 -10.18 1.87 -0.88
CA VAL A 190 -11.10 0.79 -0.54
C VAL A 190 -10.69 -0.47 -1.27
N GLN A 191 -10.39 -1.52 -0.53
CA GLN A 191 -10.03 -2.83 -1.07
C GLN A 191 -11.00 -3.89 -0.56
N VAL A 192 -11.31 -4.88 -1.38
CA VAL A 192 -12.15 -6.01 -0.96
C VAL A 192 -11.25 -7.10 -0.39
N ALA A 193 -11.61 -7.61 0.79
CA ALA A 193 -10.94 -8.77 1.36
C ALA A 193 -11.10 -9.98 0.44
N TYR A 194 -10.06 -10.76 0.33
CA TYR A 194 -10.07 -12.09 -0.25
C TYR A 194 -9.50 -13.08 0.76
N ASP A 195 -9.91 -14.33 0.68
CA ASP A 195 -9.55 -15.31 1.67
C ASP A 195 -8.16 -15.91 1.38
N TYR A 196 -7.25 -15.72 2.31
CA TYR A 196 -6.01 -16.49 2.36
C TYR A 196 -6.24 -17.82 3.07
N SER A 197 -5.57 -18.87 2.63
CA SER A 197 -5.68 -20.18 3.27
C SER A 197 -5.21 -20.23 4.73
N THR A 198 -4.42 -19.23 5.15
CA THR A 198 -3.81 -19.12 6.49
C THR A 198 -4.39 -17.99 7.32
N ALA A 199 -5.49 -17.39 6.91
CA ALA A 199 -6.20 -16.32 7.62
C ALA A 199 -7.68 -16.67 7.79
N ASP A 200 -8.40 -15.88 8.60
CA ASP A 200 -9.84 -16.07 8.74
C ASP A 200 -10.57 -15.70 7.44
N SER A 201 -11.56 -16.48 7.05
CA SER A 201 -12.39 -16.22 5.88
C SER A 201 -13.35 -15.06 6.16
N LEU A 202 -12.96 -13.89 5.71
CA LEU A 202 -13.70 -12.63 5.88
C LEU A 202 -14.12 -11.98 4.55
N SER A 203 -13.89 -12.63 3.43
CA SER A 203 -14.33 -12.15 2.13
C SER A 203 -15.85 -12.06 2.07
N PRO A 204 -16.42 -10.92 1.71
CA PRO A 204 -17.86 -10.80 1.52
C PRO A 204 -18.29 -11.55 0.24
N GLY A 205 -19.44 -12.17 0.26
CA GLY A 205 -20.02 -12.76 -0.95
C GLY A 205 -20.41 -11.70 -1.99
N SER A 206 -20.40 -12.08 -3.27
CA SER A 206 -20.72 -11.18 -4.41
C SER A 206 -22.08 -10.49 -4.27
N ALA A 207 -23.09 -11.19 -3.73
CA ALA A 207 -24.42 -10.64 -3.52
C ALA A 207 -24.43 -9.44 -2.54
N ALA A 208 -23.58 -9.47 -1.52
CA ALA A 208 -23.42 -8.36 -0.57
C ALA A 208 -22.50 -7.25 -1.11
N LEU A 209 -21.49 -7.62 -1.88
CA LEU A 209 -20.51 -6.69 -2.45
C LEU A 209 -21.08 -5.81 -3.54
N HIS A 210 -21.87 -6.36 -4.46
CA HIS A 210 -22.33 -5.62 -5.63
C HIS A 210 -23.10 -4.33 -5.25
N PRO A 211 -24.13 -4.34 -4.38
CA PRO A 211 -24.80 -3.10 -3.95
C PRO A 211 -23.87 -2.17 -3.18
N HIS A 212 -22.93 -2.70 -2.39
CA HIS A 212 -21.96 -1.91 -1.65
C HIS A 212 -21.00 -1.16 -2.59
N LEU A 213 -20.41 -1.85 -3.57
CA LEU A 213 -19.52 -1.24 -4.55
C LEU A 213 -20.24 -0.25 -5.46
N THR A 214 -21.51 -0.52 -5.82
CA THR A 214 -22.35 0.42 -6.56
C THR A 214 -22.54 1.73 -5.80
N LYS A 215 -22.76 1.65 -4.49
CA LYS A 215 -22.86 2.82 -3.62
C LYS A 215 -21.55 3.59 -3.52
N LEU A 216 -20.42 2.88 -3.39
CA LEU A 216 -19.09 3.52 -3.37
C LEU A 216 -18.78 4.23 -4.70
N LEU A 217 -19.16 3.64 -5.84
CA LEU A 217 -19.06 4.30 -7.14
C LEU A 217 -19.87 5.61 -7.19
N ALA A 218 -21.11 5.59 -6.69
CA ALA A 218 -21.95 6.79 -6.64
C ALA A 218 -21.33 7.87 -5.74
N LEU A 219 -20.80 7.51 -4.57
CA LEU A 219 -20.10 8.42 -3.67
C LEU A 219 -18.83 8.99 -4.33
N LYS A 220 -18.03 8.18 -5.01
CA LYS A 220 -16.87 8.64 -5.78
C LYS A 220 -17.28 9.66 -6.86
N GLN A 221 -18.34 9.38 -7.60
CA GLN A 221 -18.86 10.28 -8.64
C GLN A 221 -19.41 11.59 -8.05
N ALA A 222 -19.92 11.56 -6.83
CA ALA A 222 -20.36 12.72 -6.07
C ALA A 222 -19.20 13.55 -5.47
N GLY A 223 -17.94 13.07 -5.59
CA GLY A 223 -16.75 13.80 -5.15
C GLY A 223 -16.21 13.37 -3.79
N ALA A 224 -16.66 12.25 -3.23
CA ALA A 224 -16.06 11.68 -2.02
C ALA A 224 -14.54 11.45 -2.20
N PRO A 225 -13.72 11.57 -1.13
CA PRO A 225 -12.27 11.53 -1.23
C PRO A 225 -11.70 10.12 -1.45
N ILE A 226 -12.40 9.32 -2.24
CA ILE A 226 -12.01 7.94 -2.59
C ILE A 226 -10.88 7.98 -3.63
N LEU A 227 -9.82 7.18 -3.40
CA LEU A 227 -8.64 7.15 -4.28
C LEU A 227 -8.90 6.38 -5.57
N GLU A 228 -9.63 5.27 -5.51
CA GLU A 228 -9.91 4.46 -6.69
C GLU A 228 -10.60 5.28 -7.78
N SER A 229 -10.27 4.96 -9.03
CA SER A 229 -10.90 5.59 -10.19
C SER A 229 -12.33 5.12 -10.38
N VAL A 230 -13.14 5.94 -11.04
CA VAL A 230 -14.47 5.51 -11.51
C VAL A 230 -14.36 4.25 -12.38
N GLU A 231 -13.29 4.14 -13.18
CA GLU A 231 -13.04 2.99 -14.03
C GLU A 231 -12.76 1.71 -13.24
N TYR A 232 -12.04 1.82 -12.11
CA TYR A 232 -11.84 0.69 -11.21
C TYR A 232 -13.19 0.10 -10.74
N PHE A 233 -14.07 0.93 -10.20
CA PHE A 233 -15.39 0.46 -9.74
C PHE A 233 -16.24 -0.13 -10.87
N ARG A 234 -16.25 0.50 -12.04
CA ARG A 234 -16.97 -0.02 -13.22
C ARG A 234 -16.43 -1.38 -13.63
N SER A 235 -15.10 -1.51 -13.72
CA SER A 235 -14.46 -2.76 -14.13
C SER A 235 -14.72 -3.89 -13.15
N ILE A 236 -14.63 -3.67 -11.83
CA ILE A 236 -14.90 -4.73 -10.86
C ILE A 236 -16.39 -5.10 -10.79
N LEU A 237 -17.31 -4.15 -10.99
CA LEU A 237 -18.73 -4.42 -11.01
C LEU A 237 -19.17 -5.18 -12.25
N SER A 238 -18.68 -4.83 -13.45
CA SER A 238 -19.06 -5.49 -14.69
C SER A 238 -18.36 -6.83 -14.89
N SER A 239 -17.05 -6.86 -14.68
CA SER A 239 -16.23 -8.03 -15.06
C SER A 239 -15.95 -8.95 -13.89
N TRP A 240 -15.45 -8.40 -12.79
CA TRP A 240 -15.05 -9.20 -11.64
C TRP A 240 -16.22 -9.87 -10.93
N TYR A 241 -17.23 -9.07 -10.59
CA TYR A 241 -18.46 -9.54 -9.93
C TYR A 241 -19.64 -9.65 -10.88
N GLY A 242 -19.56 -9.06 -12.08
CA GLY A 242 -20.60 -9.10 -13.11
C GLY A 242 -20.44 -10.24 -14.11
N GLY A 243 -19.25 -10.83 -14.23
CA GLY A 243 -18.97 -11.96 -15.11
C GLY A 243 -18.62 -11.58 -16.55
N ASP A 244 -18.56 -10.30 -16.91
CA ASP A 244 -18.11 -9.89 -18.24
C ASP A 244 -16.64 -10.27 -18.46
N PRO A 245 -16.25 -10.72 -19.67
CA PRO A 245 -14.86 -10.98 -20.01
C PRO A 245 -13.99 -9.76 -19.82
N TRP A 246 -12.82 -9.91 -19.20
CA TRP A 246 -11.88 -8.83 -19.02
C TRP A 246 -10.43 -9.27 -19.19
N LYS A 247 -9.55 -8.29 -19.39
CA LYS A 247 -8.11 -8.50 -19.38
C LYS A 247 -7.42 -7.38 -18.63
N TRP A 248 -6.49 -7.75 -17.78
CA TRP A 248 -5.62 -6.81 -17.08
C TRP A 248 -4.13 -7.11 -17.35
N ARG A 249 -3.25 -6.28 -16.85
CA ARG A 249 -1.80 -6.37 -17.08
C ARG A 249 -1.05 -6.75 -15.80
N PRO A 250 -1.01 -8.05 -15.42
CA PRO A 250 -0.43 -8.52 -14.16
C PRO A 250 1.06 -8.18 -14.01
N TRP A 251 1.78 -8.01 -15.12
CA TRP A 251 3.19 -7.64 -15.13
C TRP A 251 3.50 -6.21 -14.64
N MET A 252 2.50 -5.37 -14.39
CA MET A 252 2.72 -3.99 -13.96
C MET A 252 3.14 -3.86 -12.50
N THR A 253 3.00 -4.93 -11.72
CA THR A 253 3.35 -4.93 -10.30
C THR A 253 4.37 -6.02 -9.97
N ILE A 254 5.41 -5.68 -9.22
CA ILE A 254 6.39 -6.61 -8.63
C ILE A 254 6.08 -6.78 -7.15
N HIS A 255 6.21 -8.01 -6.65
CA HIS A 255 6.09 -8.34 -5.23
C HIS A 255 7.39 -8.93 -4.71
N ILE A 256 7.88 -8.41 -3.59
CA ILE A 256 9.13 -8.80 -2.97
C ILE A 256 8.88 -9.14 -1.50
N ASP A 257 9.41 -10.28 -1.06
CA ASP A 257 9.36 -10.75 0.32
C ASP A 257 10.45 -10.09 1.20
N PRO A 258 10.45 -10.33 2.53
CA PRO A 258 11.45 -9.74 3.43
C PRO A 258 12.90 -10.16 3.15
N SER A 259 13.12 -11.28 2.46
CA SER A 259 14.45 -11.74 2.07
C SER A 259 14.90 -11.27 0.67
N GLY A 260 14.15 -10.33 0.06
CA GLY A 260 14.49 -9.74 -1.23
C GLY A 260 14.22 -10.63 -2.43
N ARG A 261 13.31 -11.59 -2.33
CA ARG A 261 12.94 -12.53 -3.38
C ARG A 261 11.63 -12.17 -4.03
N PHE A 262 11.46 -12.56 -5.29
CA PHE A 262 10.18 -12.39 -5.98
C PHE A 262 9.10 -13.31 -5.41
N VAL A 263 7.88 -12.78 -5.30
CA VAL A 263 6.65 -13.54 -5.07
C VAL A 263 5.80 -13.41 -6.33
N MET A 264 5.73 -14.46 -7.14
CA MET A 264 5.11 -14.41 -8.46
C MET A 264 3.94 -15.39 -8.58
N PRO A 265 2.93 -15.04 -9.37
CA PRO A 265 2.72 -13.74 -10.01
C PRO A 265 2.31 -12.66 -9.02
N CYS A 266 1.86 -13.04 -7.81
CA CYS A 266 1.44 -12.14 -6.73
C CYS A 266 1.32 -12.89 -5.39
N TYR A 267 1.11 -12.17 -4.30
CA TYR A 267 0.93 -12.75 -2.96
C TYR A 267 -0.34 -13.59 -2.79
N VAL A 268 -1.34 -13.46 -3.66
CA VAL A 268 -2.56 -14.26 -3.61
C VAL A 268 -2.31 -15.67 -4.15
N LEU A 269 -1.62 -15.78 -5.28
CA LEU A 269 -1.39 -17.05 -5.95
C LEU A 269 -0.10 -17.75 -5.46
N GLN A 270 0.99 -17.03 -5.31
CA GLN A 270 2.30 -17.52 -4.83
C GLN A 270 2.77 -18.80 -5.55
N GLU A 271 2.54 -18.88 -6.86
CA GLU A 271 2.85 -20.09 -7.64
C GLU A 271 4.35 -20.25 -7.89
N TYR A 272 5.07 -19.10 -8.00
CA TYR A 272 6.50 -19.05 -8.26
C TYR A 272 7.18 -18.11 -7.29
N ASN A 273 7.77 -18.66 -6.26
CA ASN A 273 8.60 -17.88 -5.35
C ASN A 273 10.07 -17.95 -5.79
N GLY A 274 10.72 -16.80 -5.90
CA GLY A 274 12.11 -16.71 -6.26
C GLY A 274 13.00 -17.49 -5.27
N LYS A 275 13.96 -18.25 -5.81
CA LYS A 275 14.94 -18.98 -4.98
C LYS A 275 16.17 -18.14 -4.64
N VAL A 276 16.39 -17.09 -5.42
CA VAL A 276 17.54 -16.17 -5.30
C VAL A 276 17.04 -14.74 -5.13
N PRO A 277 17.83 -13.85 -4.54
CA PRO A 277 17.50 -12.45 -4.42
C PRO A 277 17.32 -11.77 -5.79
N VAL A 278 16.49 -10.72 -5.81
CA VAL A 278 16.17 -9.91 -7.01
C VAL A 278 17.41 -9.37 -7.71
N TRP A 279 18.47 -9.04 -6.97
CA TRP A 279 19.72 -8.49 -7.56
C TRP A 279 20.59 -9.52 -8.29
N ASP A 280 20.33 -10.80 -8.09
CA ASP A 280 21.02 -11.90 -8.80
C ASP A 280 20.27 -12.35 -10.06
N VAL A 281 19.21 -11.62 -10.45
CA VAL A 281 18.35 -11.93 -11.61
C VAL A 281 18.33 -10.75 -12.57
N ASP A 282 18.40 -11.02 -13.87
CA ASP A 282 18.01 -10.04 -14.88
C ASP A 282 16.47 -9.91 -14.88
N VAL A 283 15.99 -8.91 -14.14
CA VAL A 283 14.55 -8.67 -13.93
C VAL A 283 13.84 -8.40 -15.26
N ARG A 284 14.46 -7.70 -16.21
CA ARG A 284 13.85 -7.42 -17.52
C ARG A 284 13.69 -8.69 -18.34
N ALA A 285 14.74 -9.51 -18.41
CA ALA A 285 14.69 -10.78 -19.12
C ALA A 285 13.64 -11.71 -18.50
N LEU A 286 13.63 -11.87 -17.18
CA LEU A 286 12.61 -12.66 -16.46
C LEU A 286 11.21 -12.15 -16.75
N TRP A 287 10.98 -10.85 -16.67
CA TRP A 287 9.65 -10.25 -16.82
C TRP A 287 9.09 -10.43 -18.22
N ASN A 288 9.94 -10.34 -19.26
CA ASN A 288 9.53 -10.54 -20.65
C ASN A 288 9.38 -12.02 -21.04
N SER A 289 10.09 -12.94 -20.35
CA SER A 289 10.00 -14.38 -20.62
C SER A 289 8.91 -15.11 -19.80
N PHE A 290 8.40 -14.50 -18.74
CA PHE A 290 7.38 -15.11 -17.91
C PHE A 290 6.02 -15.15 -18.63
N ASP A 291 5.30 -16.25 -18.49
CA ASP A 291 3.98 -16.45 -19.11
C ASP A 291 2.88 -15.68 -18.35
N TRP A 292 2.86 -14.37 -18.54
CA TRP A 292 1.84 -13.49 -17.96
C TRP A 292 0.45 -13.69 -18.56
N ASP A 293 0.36 -14.21 -19.77
CA ASP A 293 -0.92 -14.36 -20.49
C ASP A 293 -1.87 -15.30 -19.75
N ARG A 294 -1.31 -16.27 -19.03
CA ARG A 294 -2.05 -17.17 -18.12
C ARG A 294 -2.83 -16.41 -17.02
N TYR A 295 -2.42 -15.21 -16.67
CA TYR A 295 -2.98 -14.45 -15.53
C TYR A 295 -3.79 -13.22 -15.96
N THR A 296 -3.85 -12.90 -17.25
CA THR A 296 -4.51 -11.68 -17.73
C THR A 296 -6.02 -11.65 -17.49
N SER A 297 -6.66 -12.80 -17.30
CA SER A 297 -8.09 -12.95 -16.95
C SER A 297 -8.30 -13.43 -15.51
N CYS A 298 -7.26 -13.42 -14.67
CA CYS A 298 -7.36 -13.84 -13.28
C CYS A 298 -8.32 -12.93 -12.51
N ASN A 299 -9.22 -13.53 -11.73
CA ASN A 299 -10.22 -12.85 -10.89
C ASN A 299 -10.20 -13.31 -9.43
N LYS A 300 -9.07 -13.67 -8.87
CA LYS A 300 -8.94 -14.16 -7.49
C LYS A 300 -8.99 -13.05 -6.42
N CYS A 301 -8.65 -11.83 -6.76
CA CYS A 301 -8.73 -10.67 -5.87
C CYS A 301 -9.05 -9.40 -6.66
N ALA A 302 -9.64 -8.38 -6.01
CA ALA A 302 -9.93 -7.07 -6.61
C ALA A 302 -9.05 -5.97 -5.99
N LEU A 303 -7.78 -6.27 -5.70
CA LEU A 303 -6.88 -5.31 -5.06
C LEU A 303 -6.56 -4.14 -5.98
N ALA A 304 -6.84 -2.92 -5.52
CA ALA A 304 -6.63 -1.70 -6.29
C ALA A 304 -5.17 -1.52 -6.73
N CYS A 305 -4.19 -1.88 -5.90
CA CYS A 305 -2.78 -1.79 -6.24
C CYS A 305 -2.37 -2.66 -7.44
N TYR A 306 -3.13 -3.72 -7.75
CA TYR A 306 -2.90 -4.56 -8.92
C TYR A 306 -3.68 -4.06 -10.14
N LEU A 307 -4.93 -3.66 -9.94
CA LEU A 307 -5.85 -3.33 -11.03
C LEU A 307 -5.68 -1.91 -11.56
N GLU A 308 -5.55 -0.92 -10.68
CA GLU A 308 -5.46 0.50 -11.07
C GLU A 308 -4.33 0.81 -12.09
N PRO A 309 -3.09 0.30 -11.91
CA PRO A 309 -2.04 0.51 -12.92
C PRO A 309 -2.41 -0.08 -14.28
N SER A 310 -3.13 -1.20 -14.27
CA SER A 310 -3.60 -1.90 -15.48
C SER A 310 -4.68 -1.16 -16.26
N LEU A 311 -5.57 -0.48 -15.53
CA LEU A 311 -6.74 0.21 -16.10
C LEU A 311 -6.36 1.55 -16.73
N PHE A 312 -5.21 2.11 -16.36
CA PHE A 312 -4.80 3.42 -16.85
C PHE A 312 -4.65 3.43 -18.38
N SER A 313 -5.31 4.40 -19.01
CA SER A 313 -5.24 4.67 -20.45
C SER A 313 -5.22 6.18 -20.74
N TRP A 314 -4.28 6.62 -21.54
CA TRP A 314 -4.23 7.99 -22.02
C TRP A 314 -5.43 8.37 -22.91
N ALA A 315 -6.10 7.39 -23.49
CA ALA A 315 -7.31 7.59 -24.30
C ALA A 315 -8.58 7.81 -23.44
N ASN A 316 -8.49 7.56 -22.11
CA ASN A 316 -9.61 7.79 -21.19
C ASN A 316 -9.43 9.13 -20.46
N PRO A 317 -10.16 10.21 -20.83
CA PRO A 317 -9.97 11.53 -20.24
C PRO A 317 -10.31 11.59 -18.74
N THR A 318 -11.22 10.75 -18.26
CA THR A 318 -11.57 10.65 -16.84
C THR A 318 -10.38 10.10 -16.06
N MET A 319 -9.73 9.01 -16.54
CA MET A 319 -8.54 8.45 -15.93
C MET A 319 -7.37 9.43 -15.91
N VAL A 320 -7.16 10.16 -17.01
CA VAL A 320 -6.10 11.18 -17.09
C VAL A 320 -6.36 12.29 -16.06
N ARG A 321 -7.59 12.76 -15.95
CA ARG A 321 -7.96 13.76 -14.93
C ARG A 321 -7.68 13.23 -13.51
N GLU A 322 -8.22 12.07 -13.17
CA GLU A 322 -8.14 11.51 -11.81
C GLU A 322 -6.71 11.12 -11.42
N ARG A 323 -5.91 10.57 -12.34
CA ARG A 323 -4.60 10.03 -12.04
C ARG A 323 -3.43 10.97 -12.31
N VAL A 324 -3.59 11.92 -13.21
CA VAL A 324 -2.51 12.84 -13.58
C VAL A 324 -2.78 14.24 -13.04
N LEU A 325 -3.94 14.82 -13.36
CA LEU A 325 -4.21 16.21 -12.99
C LEU A 325 -4.46 16.37 -11.50
N GLU A 326 -5.28 15.52 -10.89
CA GLU A 326 -5.56 15.58 -9.45
C GLU A 326 -4.31 15.28 -8.63
N ALA A 327 -3.52 14.25 -9.01
CA ALA A 327 -2.25 13.96 -8.36
C ALA A 327 -1.25 15.13 -8.47
N ALA A 328 -1.19 15.80 -9.61
CA ALA A 328 -0.33 16.98 -9.78
C ALA A 328 -0.77 18.15 -8.89
N VAL A 329 -2.07 18.41 -8.78
CA VAL A 329 -2.64 19.45 -7.90
C VAL A 329 -2.32 19.16 -6.44
N ASP A 330 -2.53 17.92 -5.99
CA ASP A 330 -2.24 17.51 -4.63
C ASP A 330 -0.73 17.63 -4.32
N TYR A 331 0.11 17.18 -5.22
CA TYR A 331 1.56 17.31 -5.08
C TYR A 331 2.00 18.78 -4.91
N VAL A 332 1.45 19.70 -5.72
CA VAL A 332 1.77 21.13 -5.60
C VAL A 332 1.27 21.70 -4.27
N ARG A 333 0.05 21.34 -3.84
CA ARG A 333 -0.51 21.78 -2.56
C ARG A 333 0.34 21.34 -1.38
N HIS A 334 0.72 20.05 -1.33
CA HIS A 334 1.55 19.52 -0.25
C HIS A 334 2.95 20.13 -0.23
N ARG A 335 3.60 20.30 -1.38
CA ARG A 335 4.90 20.99 -1.44
C ARG A 335 4.84 22.43 -0.96
N ARG A 336 3.78 23.17 -1.25
CA ARG A 336 3.61 24.54 -0.74
C ARG A 336 3.47 24.55 0.79
N ARG A 337 2.68 23.62 1.35
CA ARG A 337 2.49 23.50 2.81
C ARG A 337 3.78 23.07 3.51
N ALA A 338 4.51 22.10 2.99
CA ALA A 338 5.79 21.66 3.53
C ALA A 338 6.81 22.82 3.58
N ARG A 339 6.95 23.60 2.49
CA ARG A 339 7.83 24.78 2.45
C ARG A 339 7.42 25.86 3.44
N ALA A 340 6.13 26.12 3.59
CA ALA A 340 5.63 27.09 4.55
C ALA A 340 5.93 26.69 6.01
N ARG A 341 5.90 25.37 6.31
CA ARG A 341 6.28 24.86 7.64
C ARG A 341 7.77 24.87 7.90
N ASP A 342 8.59 24.54 6.91
CA ASP A 342 10.07 24.58 7.05
C ASP A 342 10.60 26.02 7.22
N SER A 343 9.80 27.01 6.82
CA SER A 343 10.11 28.44 7.00
C SER A 343 9.67 29.02 8.35
N LEU A 344 8.89 28.27 9.15
CA LEU A 344 8.52 28.72 10.50
C LEU A 344 9.68 28.46 11.48
N PRO A 345 10.08 29.45 12.29
CA PRO A 345 11.12 29.24 13.29
C PRO A 345 10.70 28.16 14.28
N MET A 346 11.63 27.24 14.57
CA MET A 346 11.43 26.23 15.61
C MET A 346 11.13 26.93 16.94
N LEU A 347 9.93 26.70 17.48
CA LEU A 347 9.64 27.09 18.85
C LEU A 347 10.60 26.36 19.79
N PRO A 348 11.28 27.07 20.75
CA PRO A 348 12.19 26.43 21.67
C PRO A 348 11.50 25.40 22.55
N GLY A 349 12.10 24.22 22.60
CA GLY A 349 11.69 22.96 23.15
C GLY A 349 10.78 22.94 24.34
N GLY A 350 9.68 22.27 24.20
CA GLY A 350 9.02 21.59 25.30
C GLY A 350 9.94 20.47 25.83
N SER A 351 10.18 20.50 27.13
CA SER A 351 10.99 19.58 27.93
C SER A 351 10.85 18.12 27.51
N SER A 352 11.97 17.49 27.15
CA SER A 352 12.09 16.07 26.93
C SER A 352 11.94 15.31 28.25
N ALA A 353 10.74 14.79 28.52
CA ALA A 353 10.60 13.72 29.49
C ALA A 353 11.32 12.47 28.94
N LYS A 354 12.35 12.00 29.62
CA LYS A 354 13.07 10.76 29.30
C LYS A 354 12.06 9.60 29.27
N PRO A 355 12.06 8.75 28.24
CA PRO A 355 11.21 7.57 28.23
C PRO A 355 11.66 6.62 29.34
N SER A 356 10.74 6.23 30.20
CA SER A 356 10.91 5.13 31.15
C SER A 356 11.22 3.84 30.38
N ARG A 357 12.21 3.08 30.82
CA ARG A 357 12.57 1.78 30.26
C ARG A 357 11.35 0.86 30.16
N PRO A 358 11.13 0.18 29.03
CA PRO A 358 10.09 -0.82 28.96
C PRO A 358 10.46 -1.96 29.90
N THR A 359 9.53 -2.29 30.78
CA THR A 359 9.59 -3.50 31.63
C THR A 359 9.54 -4.72 30.70
N THR A 360 10.56 -5.55 30.74
CA THR A 360 10.62 -6.83 30.04
C THR A 360 9.45 -7.69 30.50
N MET A 361 8.47 -7.92 29.64
CA MET A 361 7.45 -8.94 29.85
C MET A 361 8.13 -10.32 29.67
N ALA A 362 8.06 -11.13 30.74
CA ALA A 362 8.45 -12.53 30.70
C ALA A 362 7.52 -13.32 29.76
N PRO A 363 8.03 -14.39 29.09
CA PRO A 363 7.21 -15.20 28.21
C PRO A 363 6.09 -15.90 28.98
N ALA A 364 4.86 -15.78 28.50
CA ALA A 364 3.72 -16.49 29.01
C ALA A 364 3.90 -18.00 28.76
N LYS A 365 3.80 -18.78 29.83
CA LYS A 365 3.81 -20.25 29.78
C LYS A 365 2.61 -20.74 28.97
N SER A 366 2.88 -21.65 28.02
CA SER A 366 1.89 -22.43 27.30
C SER A 366 0.94 -23.11 28.30
N ALA A 367 -0.35 -22.78 28.24
CA ALA A 367 -1.39 -23.58 28.86
C ALA A 367 -1.92 -24.56 27.82
N ASP A 368 -1.71 -25.85 28.10
CA ASP A 368 -2.35 -26.96 27.40
C ASP A 368 -3.87 -26.75 27.37
N ARG A 369 -4.43 -26.95 26.20
CA ARG A 369 -5.87 -27.18 26.04
C ARG A 369 -6.09 -28.59 25.46
N PRO A 370 -7.13 -29.29 25.98
CA PRO A 370 -7.49 -30.64 25.55
C PRO A 370 -8.00 -30.70 24.10
#